data_3802d6044e7d0b3a3f53e936e9af94a7
#
_entry.id   3802d6044e7d0b3a3f53e936e9af94a7
#
_cell.length_a   1.000
_cell.length_b   1.000
_cell.length_c   1.000
_cell.angle_alpha   90.00
_cell.angle_beta   90.00
_cell.angle_gamma   90.00
#
_symmetry.space_group_name_H-M   'P 1'
#
loop_
_entity.id
_entity.type
_entity.pdbx_description
1 polymer ?
#
loop_
_entity_poly.entity_id
_entity_poly.type
_entity_poly.pdbx_seq_one_letter_code
_entity_poly.pdbx_strand_id
1 'polypeptide(L)'
;MNLEQKSDALYDFTVTSLTDILNAGVDVCMVQVGNEINKGMSGETFMSSVAELLKAGSSAVREVSKAAGKDIQVAVHYTDIDKQGEVAKITADLEKYGVDYDIFAMSYYSFWHGSMENMQDMAEYVQDTYGKKVVIAETSYCYTSEDGDGSGNSVSGDGDLVDGYDATVQGQADMLRDICAAADEADIM
;
A
#
# COMPACT_ATOMS: atom_id res chain seq x y z
N MET A 1 7.14 -0.25 -25.02
CA MET A 1 6.37 -1.50 -24.85
C MET A 1 4.89 -1.15 -24.92
N ASN A 2 4.09 -1.97 -25.61
CA ASN A 2 2.62 -1.87 -25.51
C ASN A 2 2.13 -2.54 -24.22
N LEU A 3 0.82 -2.47 -23.93
CA LEU A 3 0.25 -2.99 -22.67
C LEU A 3 0.50 -4.50 -22.51
N GLU A 4 0.28 -5.29 -23.56
CA GLU A 4 0.51 -6.75 -23.56
C GLU A 4 1.98 -7.06 -23.19
N GLN A 5 2.93 -6.41 -23.85
CA GLN A 5 4.36 -6.59 -23.54
C GLN A 5 4.73 -6.17 -22.10
N LYS A 6 4.05 -5.17 -21.54
CA LYS A 6 4.25 -4.76 -20.15
C LYS A 6 3.69 -5.81 -19.19
N SER A 7 2.51 -6.35 -19.48
CA SER A 7 1.87 -7.41 -18.69
C SER A 7 2.73 -8.67 -18.68
N ASP A 8 3.21 -9.11 -19.84
CA ASP A 8 4.09 -10.27 -19.95
C ASP A 8 5.39 -10.05 -19.17
N ALA A 9 6.02 -8.89 -19.33
CA ALA A 9 7.25 -8.57 -18.63
C ALA A 9 7.07 -8.50 -17.10
N LEU A 10 5.94 -7.96 -16.63
CA LEU A 10 5.62 -7.93 -15.20
C LEU A 10 5.39 -9.34 -14.65
N TYR A 11 4.65 -10.16 -15.39
CA TYR A 11 4.42 -11.54 -15.03
C TYR A 11 5.74 -12.31 -14.90
N ASP A 12 6.58 -12.29 -15.95
CA ASP A 12 7.86 -13.01 -15.99
C ASP A 12 8.82 -12.54 -14.89
N PHE A 13 8.89 -11.21 -14.67
CA PHE A 13 9.69 -10.63 -13.59
C PHE A 13 9.22 -11.10 -12.23
N THR A 14 7.90 -11.10 -11.98
CA THR A 14 7.32 -11.52 -10.70
C THR A 14 7.56 -12.99 -10.45
N VAL A 15 7.32 -13.87 -11.44
CA VAL A 15 7.60 -15.31 -11.33
C VAL A 15 9.08 -15.56 -11.00
N THR A 16 9.99 -14.94 -11.75
CA THR A 16 11.41 -15.14 -11.58
C THR A 16 11.88 -14.66 -10.20
N SER A 17 11.55 -13.40 -9.86
CA SER A 17 12.02 -12.79 -8.61
C SER A 17 11.49 -13.49 -7.37
N LEU A 18 10.17 -13.81 -7.36
CA LEU A 18 9.57 -14.49 -6.22
C LEU A 18 10.10 -15.92 -6.06
N THR A 19 10.31 -16.63 -7.18
CA THR A 19 10.92 -17.96 -7.17
C THR A 19 12.34 -17.93 -6.60
N ASP A 20 13.15 -16.96 -7.02
CA ASP A 20 14.53 -16.80 -6.52
C ASP A 20 14.57 -16.49 -5.03
N ILE A 21 13.67 -15.61 -4.55
CA ILE A 21 13.54 -15.27 -3.13
C ILE A 21 13.17 -16.51 -2.29
N LEU A 22 12.19 -17.28 -2.74
CA LEU A 22 11.77 -18.51 -2.07
C LEU A 22 12.88 -19.58 -2.07
N ASN A 23 13.60 -19.74 -3.19
CA ASN A 23 14.74 -20.65 -3.31
C ASN A 23 15.93 -20.23 -2.43
N ALA A 24 16.07 -18.94 -2.12
CA ALA A 24 17.03 -18.44 -1.15
C ALA A 24 16.63 -18.74 0.32
N GLY A 25 15.47 -19.36 0.55
CA GLY A 25 14.99 -19.76 1.87
C GLY A 25 14.21 -18.68 2.62
N VAL A 26 13.82 -17.60 1.94
CA VAL A 26 12.98 -16.55 2.54
C VAL A 26 11.55 -17.05 2.65
N ASP A 27 10.93 -16.86 3.81
CA ASP A 27 9.51 -17.17 4.02
C ASP A 27 8.65 -15.93 3.69
N VAL A 28 8.07 -15.95 2.48
CA VAL A 28 7.24 -14.86 1.96
C VAL A 28 5.78 -15.17 2.27
N CYS A 29 5.09 -14.26 2.94
CA CYS A 29 3.66 -14.34 3.23
C CYS A 29 2.81 -13.39 2.38
N MET A 30 3.40 -12.34 1.80
CA MET A 30 2.68 -11.33 1.03
C MET A 30 3.59 -10.75 -0.07
N VAL A 31 2.98 -10.44 -1.21
CA VAL A 31 3.62 -9.71 -2.31
C VAL A 31 2.73 -8.53 -2.69
N GLN A 32 3.30 -7.33 -2.64
CA GLN A 32 2.66 -6.12 -3.11
C GLN A 32 2.91 -5.93 -4.60
N VAL A 33 1.83 -5.82 -5.38
CA VAL A 33 1.88 -5.56 -6.82
C VAL A 33 1.59 -4.08 -7.08
N GLY A 34 2.63 -3.35 -7.46
CA GLY A 34 2.59 -1.89 -7.60
C GLY A 34 2.86 -1.14 -6.29
N ASN A 35 3.14 0.15 -6.39
CA ASN A 35 3.40 1.04 -5.26
C ASN A 35 2.71 2.38 -5.51
N GLU A 36 1.81 2.79 -4.62
CA GLU A 36 1.06 4.05 -4.70
C GLU A 36 0.49 4.34 -6.10
N ILE A 37 -0.22 3.36 -6.66
CA ILE A 37 -0.63 3.35 -8.06
C ILE A 37 -1.85 4.24 -8.38
N ASN A 38 -2.19 5.20 -7.52
CA ASN A 38 -3.27 6.17 -7.73
C ASN A 38 -3.19 6.88 -9.09
N LYS A 39 -1.96 7.21 -9.54
CA LYS A 39 -1.72 7.93 -10.79
C LYS A 39 -1.37 7.02 -11.96
N GLY A 40 -1.32 5.70 -11.73
CA GLY A 40 -1.01 4.70 -12.74
C GLY A 40 0.16 3.79 -12.38
N MET A 41 0.45 2.85 -13.27
CA MET A 41 1.49 1.83 -13.10
C MET A 41 2.23 1.63 -14.41
N SER A 42 3.56 1.61 -14.36
CA SER A 42 4.44 1.36 -15.54
C SER A 42 4.10 2.23 -16.76
N GLY A 43 3.70 3.50 -16.50
CA GLY A 43 3.31 4.46 -17.54
C GLY A 43 1.89 4.29 -18.09
N GLU A 44 1.11 3.34 -17.60
CA GLU A 44 -0.33 3.24 -17.86
C GLU A 44 -1.08 4.08 -16.81
N THR A 45 -2.00 4.93 -17.24
CA THR A 45 -2.77 5.84 -16.38
C THR A 45 -4.27 5.58 -16.41
N PHE A 46 -4.76 4.80 -17.37
CA PHE A 46 -6.15 4.36 -17.40
C PHE A 46 -6.34 3.13 -16.52
N MET A 47 -7.33 3.18 -15.62
CA MET A 47 -7.59 2.07 -14.68
C MET A 47 -7.80 0.72 -15.38
N SER A 48 -8.39 0.70 -16.57
CA SER A 48 -8.50 -0.53 -17.37
C SER A 48 -7.14 -1.15 -17.72
N SER A 49 -6.14 -0.32 -18.05
CA SER A 49 -4.79 -0.79 -18.37
C SER A 49 -4.01 -1.16 -17.10
N VAL A 50 -4.18 -0.38 -16.02
CA VAL A 50 -3.58 -0.69 -14.71
C VAL A 50 -4.11 -2.02 -14.19
N ALA A 51 -5.40 -2.28 -14.32
CA ALA A 51 -6.01 -3.55 -13.91
C ALA A 51 -5.43 -4.76 -14.67
N GLU A 52 -5.11 -4.63 -15.96
CA GLU A 52 -4.42 -5.71 -16.71
C GLU A 52 -3.02 -5.98 -16.14
N LEU A 53 -2.27 -4.95 -15.76
CA LEU A 53 -0.98 -5.11 -15.11
C LEU A 53 -1.13 -5.76 -13.71
N LEU A 54 -2.08 -5.31 -12.90
CA LEU A 54 -2.36 -5.90 -11.59
C LEU A 54 -2.73 -7.38 -11.71
N LYS A 55 -3.57 -7.74 -12.67
CA LYS A 55 -3.92 -9.14 -12.93
C LYS A 55 -2.72 -9.98 -13.35
N ALA A 56 -1.83 -9.44 -14.16
CA ALA A 56 -0.60 -10.13 -14.56
C ALA A 56 0.29 -10.41 -13.35
N GLY A 57 0.56 -9.40 -12.51
CA GLY A 57 1.34 -9.57 -11.29
C GLY A 57 0.68 -10.52 -10.29
N SER A 58 -0.62 -10.38 -10.06
CA SER A 58 -1.38 -11.29 -9.20
C SER A 58 -1.32 -12.74 -9.68
N SER A 59 -1.57 -12.97 -10.96
CA SER A 59 -1.50 -14.32 -11.55
C SER A 59 -0.13 -14.97 -11.37
N ALA A 60 0.95 -14.19 -11.50
CA ALA A 60 2.31 -14.66 -11.27
C ALA A 60 2.53 -15.07 -9.80
N VAL A 61 2.06 -14.25 -8.85
CA VAL A 61 2.14 -14.58 -7.42
C VAL A 61 1.35 -15.85 -7.12
N ARG A 62 0.12 -15.99 -7.64
CA ARG A 62 -0.69 -17.20 -7.44
C ARG A 62 -0.04 -18.46 -8.03
N GLU A 63 0.58 -18.35 -9.19
CA GLU A 63 1.30 -19.48 -9.79
C GLU A 63 2.47 -19.94 -8.92
N VAL A 64 3.34 -19.00 -8.50
CA VAL A 64 4.51 -19.32 -7.65
C VAL A 64 4.08 -19.82 -6.28
N SER A 65 3.07 -19.21 -5.67
CA SER A 65 2.48 -19.62 -4.39
C SER A 65 2.02 -21.09 -4.45
N LYS A 66 1.26 -21.42 -5.49
CA LYS A 66 0.77 -22.81 -5.73
C LYS A 66 1.93 -23.78 -5.97
N ALA A 67 2.91 -23.41 -6.78
CA ALA A 67 4.07 -24.27 -7.08
C ALA A 67 4.91 -24.54 -5.83
N ALA A 68 5.05 -23.54 -4.94
CA ALA A 68 5.79 -23.65 -3.69
C ALA A 68 4.98 -24.31 -2.55
N GLY A 69 3.69 -24.55 -2.73
CA GLY A 69 2.81 -25.06 -1.68
C GLY A 69 2.66 -24.08 -0.50
N LYS A 70 2.73 -22.78 -0.78
CA LYS A 70 2.62 -21.69 0.21
C LYS A 70 1.34 -20.89 -0.02
N ASP A 71 0.85 -20.23 1.02
CA ASP A 71 -0.25 -19.27 0.94
C ASP A 71 0.34 -17.84 0.96
N ILE A 72 0.65 -17.32 -0.24
CA ILE A 72 1.21 -15.98 -0.41
C ILE A 72 0.08 -15.03 -0.83
N GLN A 73 -0.19 -14.04 0.02
CA GLN A 73 -1.23 -13.06 -0.21
C GLN A 73 -0.78 -12.01 -1.24
N VAL A 74 -1.73 -11.52 -2.04
CA VAL A 74 -1.51 -10.44 -3.00
C VAL A 74 -2.05 -9.15 -2.43
N ALA A 75 -1.19 -8.12 -2.35
CA ALA A 75 -1.57 -6.78 -1.97
C ALA A 75 -1.55 -5.82 -3.17
N VAL A 76 -2.50 -4.88 -3.22
CA VAL A 76 -2.48 -3.70 -4.09
C VAL A 76 -2.31 -2.46 -3.23
N HIS A 77 -1.51 -1.48 -3.67
CA HIS A 77 -1.09 -0.37 -2.82
C HIS A 77 -1.49 0.99 -3.37
N TYR A 78 -2.18 1.75 -2.54
CA TYR A 78 -2.67 3.09 -2.82
C TYR A 78 -2.30 4.08 -1.70
N THR A 79 -2.26 5.36 -2.04
CA THR A 79 -2.07 6.50 -1.12
C THR A 79 -3.26 7.45 -1.19
N ASP A 80 -3.16 8.65 -0.61
CA ASP A 80 -4.24 9.67 -0.63
C ASP A 80 -5.56 9.15 -0.02
N ILE A 81 -5.48 8.40 1.07
CA ILE A 81 -6.63 7.75 1.72
C ILE A 81 -7.58 8.75 2.42
N ASP A 82 -7.14 10.00 2.61
CA ASP A 82 -7.98 11.10 3.10
C ASP A 82 -9.15 11.43 2.17
N LYS A 83 -9.07 10.99 0.91
CA LYS A 83 -10.07 11.23 -0.14
C LYS A 83 -11.03 10.05 -0.27
N GLN A 84 -11.99 9.95 0.61
CA GLN A 84 -12.98 8.87 0.66
C GLN A 84 -13.59 8.52 -0.70
N GLY A 85 -13.96 9.52 -1.49
CA GLY A 85 -14.54 9.30 -2.82
C GLY A 85 -13.56 8.68 -3.82
N GLU A 86 -12.26 8.92 -3.67
CA GLU A 86 -11.24 8.29 -4.52
C GLU A 86 -11.01 6.84 -4.12
N VAL A 87 -10.94 6.53 -2.82
CA VAL A 87 -10.81 5.15 -2.34
C VAL A 87 -12.01 4.31 -2.76
N ALA A 88 -13.23 4.85 -2.60
CA ALA A 88 -14.45 4.19 -3.05
C ALA A 88 -14.46 3.92 -4.56
N LYS A 89 -13.97 4.87 -5.37
CA LYS A 89 -13.83 4.69 -6.81
C LYS A 89 -12.79 3.63 -7.17
N ILE A 90 -11.62 3.68 -6.53
CA ILE A 90 -10.53 2.73 -6.77
C ILE A 90 -10.97 1.30 -6.48
N THR A 91 -11.57 1.07 -5.31
CA THR A 91 -12.02 -0.27 -4.89
C THR A 91 -13.15 -0.79 -5.78
N ALA A 92 -14.09 0.07 -6.18
CA ALA A 92 -15.12 -0.29 -7.15
C ALA A 92 -14.54 -0.61 -8.54
N ASP A 93 -13.51 0.11 -8.99
CA ASP A 93 -12.84 -0.17 -10.26
C ASP A 93 -12.03 -1.49 -10.19
N LEU A 94 -11.35 -1.79 -9.08
CA LEU A 94 -10.66 -3.07 -8.87
C LEU A 94 -11.64 -4.26 -9.00
N GLU A 95 -12.79 -4.18 -8.35
CA GLU A 95 -13.85 -5.17 -8.45
C GLU A 95 -14.41 -5.29 -9.88
N LYS A 96 -14.76 -4.14 -10.48
CA LYS A 96 -15.29 -4.07 -11.85
C LYS A 96 -14.39 -4.70 -12.90
N TYR A 97 -13.08 -4.52 -12.77
CA TYR A 97 -12.10 -5.09 -13.71
C TYR A 97 -11.61 -6.48 -13.31
N GLY A 98 -12.13 -7.03 -12.21
CA GLY A 98 -11.83 -8.39 -11.75
C GLY A 98 -10.36 -8.56 -11.34
N VAL A 99 -9.79 -7.59 -10.64
CA VAL A 99 -8.44 -7.71 -10.08
C VAL A 99 -8.49 -8.68 -8.90
N ASP A 100 -7.68 -9.73 -8.96
CA ASP A 100 -7.54 -10.70 -7.87
C ASP A 100 -6.50 -10.19 -6.87
N TYR A 101 -6.96 -9.84 -5.66
CA TYR A 101 -6.11 -9.43 -4.54
C TYR A 101 -6.77 -9.80 -3.20
N ASP A 102 -5.96 -9.94 -2.17
CA ASP A 102 -6.40 -10.27 -0.80
C ASP A 102 -6.39 -9.04 0.09
N ILE A 103 -5.42 -8.14 -0.13
CA ILE A 103 -5.07 -7.05 0.77
C ILE A 103 -5.11 -5.71 0.03
N PHE A 104 -5.83 -4.76 0.59
CA PHE A 104 -5.72 -3.36 0.25
C PHE A 104 -4.63 -2.73 1.12
N ALA A 105 -3.49 -2.45 0.55
CA ALA A 105 -2.38 -1.78 1.22
C ALA A 105 -2.50 -0.27 1.06
N MET A 106 -2.23 0.47 2.11
CA MET A 106 -2.30 1.93 2.09
C MET A 106 -1.05 2.58 2.69
N SER A 107 -0.67 3.74 2.14
CA SER A 107 0.22 4.67 2.83
C SER A 107 -0.61 5.51 3.78
N TYR A 108 -0.20 5.58 5.04
CA TYR A 108 -0.78 6.48 6.02
C TYR A 108 0.31 7.37 6.64
N TYR A 109 0.28 8.63 6.27
CA TYR A 109 1.11 9.68 6.86
C TYR A 109 0.19 10.69 7.52
N SER A 110 0.16 10.72 8.84
CA SER A 110 -0.78 11.52 9.64
C SER A 110 -0.79 13.02 9.31
N PHE A 111 0.35 13.55 8.85
CA PHE A 111 0.49 14.94 8.41
C PHE A 111 -0.07 15.22 7.01
N TRP A 112 -0.47 14.20 6.21
CA TRP A 112 -1.07 14.34 4.88
C TRP A 112 -2.45 13.70 4.76
N HIS A 113 -2.67 12.57 5.44
CA HIS A 113 -3.82 11.70 5.18
C HIS A 113 -4.91 11.80 6.25
N GLY A 114 -4.89 12.87 7.07
CA GLY A 114 -5.91 13.13 8.06
C GLY A 114 -5.73 12.36 9.37
N SER A 115 -6.77 12.32 10.17
CA SER A 115 -6.75 11.69 11.50
C SER A 115 -6.65 10.17 11.44
N MET A 116 -6.28 9.55 12.57
CA MET A 116 -6.32 8.10 12.73
C MET A 116 -7.74 7.54 12.58
N GLU A 117 -8.76 8.30 13.02
CA GLU A 117 -10.17 7.95 12.80
C GLU A 117 -10.50 7.88 11.29
N ASN A 118 -10.00 8.84 10.48
CA ASN A 118 -10.17 8.76 9.02
C ASN A 118 -9.49 7.50 8.42
N MET A 119 -8.32 7.13 8.92
CA MET A 119 -7.64 5.88 8.53
C MET A 119 -8.48 4.64 8.88
N GLN A 120 -9.05 4.60 10.09
CA GLN A 120 -9.93 3.53 10.55
C GLN A 120 -11.20 3.45 9.69
N ASP A 121 -11.89 4.58 9.46
CA ASP A 121 -13.10 4.67 8.61
C ASP A 121 -12.83 4.13 7.20
N MET A 122 -11.67 4.44 6.63
CA MET A 122 -11.29 3.96 5.31
C MET A 122 -11.04 2.46 5.28
N ALA A 123 -10.37 1.94 6.32
CA ALA A 123 -10.12 0.51 6.44
C ALA A 123 -11.44 -0.27 6.62
N GLU A 124 -12.30 0.17 7.54
CA GLU A 124 -13.62 -0.42 7.76
C GLU A 124 -14.48 -0.42 6.49
N TYR A 125 -14.45 0.69 5.73
CA TYR A 125 -15.15 0.75 4.45
C TYR A 125 -14.69 -0.34 3.46
N VAL A 126 -13.38 -0.56 3.33
CA VAL A 126 -12.81 -1.58 2.43
C VAL A 126 -13.13 -2.99 2.93
N GLN A 127 -12.99 -3.23 4.22
CA GLN A 127 -13.29 -4.50 4.88
C GLN A 127 -14.77 -4.88 4.73
N ASP A 128 -15.67 -3.97 5.08
CA ASP A 128 -17.11 -4.22 5.09
C ASP A 128 -17.70 -4.34 3.69
N THR A 129 -17.21 -3.53 2.75
CA THR A 129 -17.78 -3.48 1.40
C THR A 129 -17.24 -4.60 0.49
N TYR A 130 -15.95 -4.92 0.63
CA TYR A 130 -15.25 -5.83 -0.30
C TYR A 130 -14.69 -7.09 0.37
N GLY A 131 -14.76 -7.20 1.70
CA GLY A 131 -14.23 -8.35 2.44
C GLY A 131 -12.71 -8.49 2.31
N LYS A 132 -11.99 -7.39 2.04
CA LYS A 132 -10.55 -7.40 1.89
C LYS A 132 -9.88 -7.06 3.21
N LYS A 133 -8.71 -7.63 3.45
CA LYS A 133 -7.84 -7.19 4.54
C LYS A 133 -7.24 -5.84 4.19
N VAL A 134 -6.88 -5.08 5.22
CA VAL A 134 -6.19 -3.79 5.06
C VAL A 134 -4.85 -3.84 5.78
N VAL A 135 -3.82 -3.22 5.21
CA VAL A 135 -2.50 -3.08 5.81
C VAL A 135 -1.98 -1.65 5.64
N ILE A 136 -1.33 -1.11 6.65
CA ILE A 136 -0.51 0.09 6.50
C ILE A 136 0.85 -0.35 5.95
N ALA A 137 1.06 -0.16 4.63
CA ALA A 137 2.31 -0.51 3.97
C ALA A 137 3.43 0.51 4.23
N GLU A 138 3.04 1.77 4.40
CA GLU A 138 3.97 2.87 4.63
C GLU A 138 3.41 3.83 5.67
N THR A 139 4.26 4.22 6.62
CA THR A 139 4.03 5.33 7.55
C THR A 139 5.34 5.90 8.04
N SER A 140 5.33 7.15 8.47
CA SER A 140 6.46 7.78 9.14
C SER A 140 6.01 9.00 9.95
N TYR A 141 6.88 9.44 10.85
CA TYR A 141 6.78 10.74 11.50
C TYR A 141 8.18 11.30 11.77
N CYS A 142 8.31 12.63 11.87
CA CYS A 142 9.59 13.27 12.09
C CYS A 142 10.02 13.20 13.57
N TYR A 143 11.33 13.06 13.81
CA TYR A 143 11.92 13.20 15.15
C TYR A 143 12.64 14.55 15.33
N THR A 144 12.74 15.33 14.27
CA THR A 144 13.34 16.67 14.23
C THR A 144 12.82 17.42 13.02
N SER A 145 12.80 18.75 13.09
CA SER A 145 12.55 19.62 11.94
C SER A 145 13.83 20.03 11.21
N GLU A 146 15.01 19.62 11.70
CA GLU A 146 16.29 19.94 11.06
C GLU A 146 16.43 19.15 9.75
N ASP A 147 16.85 19.84 8.68
CA ASP A 147 17.18 19.23 7.40
C ASP A 147 18.59 18.61 7.45
N GLY A 148 18.66 17.29 7.48
CA GLY A 148 19.92 16.56 7.63
C GLY A 148 20.71 16.37 6.33
N ASP A 149 20.08 16.53 5.15
CA ASP A 149 20.68 16.22 3.85
C ASP A 149 20.58 17.35 2.81
N GLY A 150 19.91 18.44 3.12
CA GLY A 150 19.72 19.59 2.23
C GLY A 150 18.69 19.38 1.11
N SER A 151 17.88 18.31 1.18
CA SER A 151 16.86 17.99 0.17
C SER A 151 15.47 18.57 0.49
N GLY A 152 15.34 19.18 1.68
CA GLY A 152 14.06 19.62 2.24
C GLY A 152 13.26 18.48 2.90
N ASN A 153 12.61 18.78 4.00
CA ASN A 153 11.81 17.81 4.76
C ASN A 153 10.35 17.83 4.30
N SER A 154 9.68 16.69 4.33
CA SER A 154 8.22 16.59 4.15
C SER A 154 7.44 17.31 5.25
N VAL A 155 8.01 17.35 6.47
CA VAL A 155 7.54 18.12 7.60
C VAL A 155 8.66 19.13 7.93
N SER A 156 8.46 20.39 7.54
CA SER A 156 9.52 21.41 7.54
C SER A 156 9.38 22.49 8.63
N GLY A 157 8.29 22.45 9.39
CA GLY A 157 8.03 23.42 10.45
C GLY A 157 6.82 23.06 11.30
N ASP A 158 6.60 23.86 12.35
CA ASP A 158 5.52 23.63 13.33
C ASP A 158 4.11 23.54 12.69
N GLY A 159 3.90 24.22 11.55
CA GLY A 159 2.62 24.18 10.82
C GLY A 159 2.31 22.88 10.09
N ASP A 160 3.32 22.02 9.94
CA ASP A 160 3.18 20.71 9.30
C ASP A 160 3.02 19.58 10.33
N LEU A 161 3.19 19.88 11.63
CA LEU A 161 3.07 18.90 12.70
C LEU A 161 1.60 18.57 12.97
N VAL A 162 1.38 17.35 13.42
CA VAL A 162 0.07 16.92 13.92
C VAL A 162 -0.07 17.36 15.37
N ASP A 163 -1.21 17.95 15.72
CA ASP A 163 -1.50 18.41 17.08
C ASP A 163 -1.26 17.31 18.12
N GLY A 164 -0.46 17.64 19.13
CA GLY A 164 -0.10 16.72 20.20
C GLY A 164 1.17 15.90 19.96
N TYR A 165 1.81 16.03 18.80
CA TYR A 165 3.04 15.30 18.47
C TYR A 165 4.13 16.25 17.99
N ASP A 166 5.09 16.55 18.89
CA ASP A 166 6.22 17.41 18.56
C ASP A 166 7.25 16.69 17.65
N ALA A 167 8.04 17.49 16.90
CA ALA A 167 9.18 16.98 16.13
C ALA A 167 10.35 16.62 17.08
N THR A 168 10.19 15.58 17.85
CA THR A 168 11.16 15.03 18.80
C THR A 168 11.20 13.52 18.73
N VAL A 169 12.25 12.90 19.27
CA VAL A 169 12.34 11.42 19.36
C VAL A 169 11.12 10.84 20.09
N GLN A 170 10.66 11.51 21.16
CA GLN A 170 9.49 11.06 21.91
C GLN A 170 8.20 11.26 21.10
N GLY A 171 8.04 12.42 20.44
CA GLY A 171 6.86 12.69 19.60
C GLY A 171 6.74 11.72 18.43
N GLN A 172 7.86 11.36 17.77
CA GLN A 172 7.87 10.32 16.77
C GLN A 172 7.43 8.96 17.34
N ALA A 173 7.97 8.57 18.50
CA ALA A 173 7.64 7.30 19.12
C ALA A 173 6.15 7.24 19.56
N ASP A 174 5.62 8.35 20.09
CA ASP A 174 4.23 8.44 20.51
C ASP A 174 3.30 8.37 19.29
N MET A 175 3.59 9.09 18.20
CA MET A 175 2.81 9.01 16.97
C MET A 175 2.77 7.59 16.41
N LEU A 176 3.91 6.93 16.25
CA LEU A 176 3.96 5.56 15.71
C LEU A 176 3.24 4.55 16.61
N ARG A 177 3.36 4.70 17.93
CA ARG A 177 2.62 3.87 18.89
C ARG A 177 1.10 4.06 18.73
N ASP A 178 0.64 5.30 18.59
CA ASP A 178 -0.78 5.60 18.53
C ASP A 178 -1.37 5.20 17.16
N ILE A 179 -0.59 5.31 16.07
CA ILE A 179 -0.97 4.71 14.76
C ILE A 179 -1.14 3.19 14.89
N CYS A 180 -0.19 2.49 15.53
CA CYS A 180 -0.30 1.05 15.73
C CYS A 180 -1.51 0.68 16.59
N ALA A 181 -1.81 1.46 17.64
CA ALA A 181 -2.98 1.22 18.48
C ALA A 181 -4.30 1.42 17.70
N ALA A 182 -4.39 2.51 16.93
CA ALA A 182 -5.55 2.76 16.08
C ALA A 182 -5.72 1.70 14.98
N ALA A 183 -4.62 1.21 14.42
CA ALA A 183 -4.63 0.12 13.45
C ALA A 183 -5.17 -1.19 14.06
N ASP A 184 -4.70 -1.56 15.27
CA ASP A 184 -5.16 -2.74 15.99
C ASP A 184 -6.67 -2.67 16.30
N GLU A 185 -7.18 -1.51 16.70
CA GLU A 185 -8.61 -1.28 16.97
C GLU A 185 -9.50 -1.50 15.73
N ALA A 186 -9.00 -1.25 14.52
CA ALA A 186 -9.72 -1.40 13.26
C ALA A 186 -9.33 -2.67 12.46
N ASP A 187 -8.68 -3.65 13.07
CA ASP A 187 -8.19 -4.90 12.45
C ASP A 187 -7.33 -4.62 11.17
N ILE A 188 -6.52 -3.58 11.24
CA ILE A 188 -5.53 -3.22 10.20
C ILE A 188 -4.19 -3.88 10.57
N MET A 189 -3.58 -4.55 9.59
CA MET A 189 -2.26 -5.20 9.73
C MET A 189 -1.12 -4.18 9.60
#